data_a2f1f93b86ba7573027c3dba4c5e16e3
#
_entry.id   a2f1f93b86ba7573027c3dba4c5e16e3
#
_cell.length_a   1.000
_cell.length_b   1.000
_cell.length_c   1.000
_cell.angle_alpha   90.00
_cell.angle_beta   90.00
_cell.angle_gamma   90.00
#
_symmetry.space_group_name_H-M   'P 1'
#
loop_
_entity.id
_entity.type
_entity.pdbx_description
1 polymer ?
#
loop_
_entity_poly.entity_id
_entity_poly.type
_entity_poly.pdbx_seq_one_letter_code
_entity_poly.pdbx_strand_id
1 'polypeptide(L)'
;PVNISISNMGSGVAAIDFTGSKTASTFQVIRVFLDSSQTEELGTFSSQPILLQNLTTDEPYFLKIKATNEYGNSDFTEVLGVVTSANTPKVLIVNGFDRVSGTDNSFDYIRQHGVAIHNAGYIFDSANNESIINQRVKLNDYSIVDWILGEEGSATSTFTVEEQKLVQNFLKNDG
;
A
#
# COMPACT_ATOMS: atom_id res chain seq x y z
N PRO A 1 2.92 -7.13 -10.36
CA PRO A 1 3.75 -6.48 -9.32
C PRO A 1 3.54 -7.12 -7.96
N VAL A 2 4.61 -7.24 -7.18
CA VAL A 2 4.63 -7.77 -5.81
C VAL A 2 5.54 -6.89 -4.93
N ASN A 3 5.53 -7.09 -3.61
CA ASN A 3 6.32 -6.28 -2.67
C ASN A 3 6.07 -4.78 -2.87
N ILE A 4 4.82 -4.36 -2.78
CA ILE A 4 4.41 -3.01 -3.12
C ILE A 4 4.45 -2.10 -1.91
N SER A 5 4.88 -0.85 -2.15
CA SER A 5 4.72 0.25 -1.21
C SER A 5 4.41 1.54 -1.95
N ILE A 6 3.68 2.43 -1.28
CA ILE A 6 3.39 3.77 -1.78
C ILE A 6 3.80 4.76 -0.71
N SER A 7 4.65 5.71 -1.07
CA SER A 7 5.21 6.68 -0.14
C SER A 7 5.05 8.12 -0.63
N ASN A 8 4.84 9.02 0.32
CA ASN A 8 4.87 10.45 0.11
C ASN A 8 6.28 10.92 -0.20
N MET A 9 6.45 11.62 -1.33
CA MET A 9 7.73 12.19 -1.77
C MET A 9 7.73 13.73 -1.70
N GLY A 10 6.74 14.30 -1.03
CA GLY A 10 6.55 15.74 -0.93
C GLY A 10 5.25 16.20 -1.58
N SER A 11 5.06 17.50 -1.66
CA SER A 11 3.81 18.12 -2.08
C SER A 11 3.35 17.66 -3.47
N GLY A 12 2.31 16.86 -3.51
CA GLY A 12 1.69 16.38 -4.74
C GLY A 12 2.48 15.30 -5.49
N VAL A 13 3.48 14.66 -4.84
CA VAL A 13 4.26 13.58 -5.46
C VAL A 13 4.20 12.33 -4.59
N ALA A 14 3.88 11.19 -5.18
CA ALA A 14 3.97 9.88 -4.55
C ALA A 14 4.87 8.94 -5.35
N ALA A 15 5.65 8.13 -4.66
CA ALA A 15 6.41 7.04 -5.25
C ALA A 15 5.70 5.71 -5.02
N ILE A 16 5.55 4.93 -6.09
CA ILE A 16 5.08 3.55 -6.02
C ILE A 16 6.29 2.66 -6.31
N ASP A 17 6.77 1.97 -5.29
CA ASP A 17 7.86 1.01 -5.40
C ASP A 17 7.32 -0.42 -5.32
N PHE A 18 7.87 -1.31 -6.14
CA PHE A 18 7.42 -2.70 -6.22
C PHE A 18 8.47 -3.58 -6.91
N THR A 19 8.29 -4.90 -6.81
CA THR A 19 9.02 -5.84 -7.65
C THR A 19 8.16 -6.16 -8.88
N GLY A 20 8.57 -5.70 -10.04
CA GLY A 20 7.91 -5.99 -11.29
C GLY A 20 8.30 -7.35 -11.88
N SER A 21 7.48 -7.86 -12.79
CA SER A 21 7.86 -8.98 -13.64
C SER A 21 8.96 -8.54 -14.61
N LYS A 22 9.95 -9.39 -14.83
CA LYS A 22 11.01 -9.15 -15.84
C LYS A 22 10.48 -9.07 -17.28
N THR A 23 9.27 -9.59 -17.52
CA THR A 23 8.61 -9.59 -18.81
C THR A 23 7.58 -8.49 -18.99
N ALA A 24 7.34 -7.68 -17.94
CA ALA A 24 6.42 -6.56 -18.03
C ALA A 24 7.02 -5.43 -18.88
N SER A 25 6.22 -4.90 -19.81
CA SER A 25 6.59 -3.76 -20.65
C SER A 25 6.12 -2.44 -20.04
N THR A 26 4.95 -2.46 -19.42
CA THR A 26 4.35 -1.28 -18.81
C THR A 26 3.54 -1.64 -17.55
N PHE A 27 3.23 -0.62 -16.76
CA PHE A 27 2.43 -0.71 -15.54
C PHE A 27 1.34 0.36 -15.59
N GLN A 28 0.08 -0.07 -15.53
CA GLN A 28 -1.07 0.82 -15.46
C GLN A 28 -1.41 1.09 -14.00
N VAL A 29 -1.56 2.35 -13.62
CA VAL A 29 -1.97 2.78 -12.27
C VAL A 29 -3.41 3.28 -12.31
N ILE A 30 -4.23 2.72 -11.43
CA ILE A 30 -5.64 3.07 -11.28
C ILE A 30 -5.86 3.63 -9.88
N ARG A 31 -6.50 4.80 -9.79
CA ARG A 31 -7.10 5.31 -8.55
C ARG A 31 -8.45 4.61 -8.31
N VAL A 32 -8.67 4.22 -7.07
CA VAL A 32 -9.93 3.67 -6.57
C VAL A 32 -10.54 4.69 -5.61
N PHE A 33 -11.79 5.06 -5.80
CA PHE A 33 -12.49 5.96 -4.89
C PHE A 33 -13.15 5.20 -3.74
N LEU A 34 -13.65 5.93 -2.74
CA LEU A 34 -14.37 5.31 -1.62
C LEU A 34 -15.62 4.57 -2.09
N ASP A 35 -16.34 5.12 -3.06
CA ASP A 35 -17.30 4.34 -3.82
C ASP A 35 -16.53 3.42 -4.77
N SER A 36 -16.54 2.13 -4.47
CA SER A 36 -15.79 1.10 -5.21
C SER A 36 -16.20 0.95 -6.67
N SER A 37 -17.32 1.51 -7.09
CA SER A 37 -17.75 1.53 -8.48
C SER A 37 -16.98 2.54 -9.33
N GLN A 38 -16.33 3.52 -8.71
CA GLN A 38 -15.60 4.57 -9.40
C GLN A 38 -14.11 4.32 -9.38
N THR A 39 -13.51 4.41 -10.57
CA THR A 39 -12.06 4.33 -10.77
C THR A 39 -11.61 5.37 -11.78
N GLU A 40 -10.34 5.79 -11.65
CA GLU A 40 -9.69 6.73 -12.55
C GLU A 40 -8.32 6.17 -12.97
N GLU A 41 -8.04 6.16 -14.26
CA GLU A 41 -6.70 5.82 -14.74
C GLU A 41 -5.77 7.03 -14.57
N LEU A 42 -4.72 6.87 -13.78
CA LEU A 42 -3.70 7.92 -13.56
C LEU A 42 -2.56 7.85 -14.57
N GLY A 43 -2.45 6.76 -15.32
CA GLY A 43 -1.49 6.62 -16.41
C GLY A 43 -0.88 5.24 -16.53
N THR A 44 -0.04 5.12 -17.56
CA THR A 44 0.75 3.93 -17.88
C THR A 44 2.23 4.29 -17.88
N PHE A 45 3.04 3.51 -17.17
CA PHE A 45 4.45 3.79 -16.88
C PHE A 45 5.32 2.60 -17.30
N SER A 46 6.56 2.89 -17.73
CA SER A 46 7.53 1.86 -18.13
C SER A 46 8.73 1.75 -17.18
N SER A 47 8.81 2.59 -16.16
CA SER A 47 9.92 2.63 -15.19
C SER A 47 9.46 2.27 -13.78
N GLN A 48 10.42 1.83 -12.96
CA GLN A 48 10.29 1.58 -11.52
C GLN A 48 11.39 2.34 -10.77
N PRO A 49 11.09 2.99 -9.65
CA PRO A 49 9.74 3.24 -9.12
C PRO A 49 8.91 4.12 -10.05
N ILE A 50 7.58 4.05 -9.92
CA ILE A 50 6.66 4.99 -10.58
C ILE A 50 6.55 6.24 -9.72
N LEU A 51 6.77 7.41 -10.32
CA LEU A 51 6.53 8.70 -9.67
C LEU A 51 5.23 9.30 -10.21
N LEU A 52 4.20 9.31 -9.38
CA LEU A 52 2.97 10.05 -9.64
C LEU A 52 3.18 11.51 -9.24
N GLN A 53 2.83 12.42 -10.13
CA GLN A 53 2.97 13.85 -9.92
C GLN A 53 1.62 14.55 -10.05
N ASN A 54 1.57 15.81 -9.59
CA ASN A 54 0.37 16.65 -9.63
C ASN A 54 -0.84 16.07 -8.86
N LEU A 55 -0.59 15.28 -7.82
CA LEU A 55 -1.62 14.85 -6.89
C LEU A 55 -2.04 16.04 -6.01
N THR A 56 -3.31 16.08 -5.65
CA THR A 56 -3.78 17.07 -4.65
C THR A 56 -3.13 16.74 -3.31
N THR A 57 -2.51 17.74 -2.69
CA THR A 57 -1.92 17.58 -1.36
C THR A 57 -3.00 17.45 -0.28
N ASP A 58 -2.66 16.75 0.78
CA ASP A 58 -3.55 16.54 1.93
C ASP A 58 -4.90 15.91 1.54
N GLU A 59 -4.87 15.05 0.49
CA GLU A 59 -5.99 14.22 0.05
C GLU A 59 -5.53 12.76 -0.03
N PRO A 60 -6.32 11.79 0.48
CA PRO A 60 -5.97 10.37 0.37
C PRO A 60 -6.18 9.85 -1.07
N TYR A 61 -5.16 9.19 -1.58
CA TYR A 61 -5.20 8.45 -2.84
C TYR A 61 -5.10 6.95 -2.56
N PHE A 62 -6.02 6.19 -3.13
CA PHE A 62 -6.00 4.71 -3.07
C PHE A 62 -5.76 4.16 -4.45
N LEU A 63 -4.73 3.34 -4.59
CA LEU A 63 -4.16 2.97 -5.88
C LEU A 63 -4.01 1.46 -5.99
N LYS A 64 -4.19 0.94 -7.20
CA LYS A 64 -3.84 -0.42 -7.58
C LYS A 64 -3.15 -0.42 -8.94
N ILE A 65 -2.34 -1.45 -9.18
CA ILE A 65 -1.48 -1.52 -10.35
C ILE A 65 -1.65 -2.85 -11.04
N LYS A 66 -1.56 -2.86 -12.37
CA LYS A 66 -1.37 -4.09 -13.13
C LYS A 66 -0.20 -3.95 -14.10
N ALA A 67 0.45 -5.07 -14.38
CA ALA A 67 1.50 -5.16 -15.39
C ALA A 67 0.90 -5.57 -16.74
N THR A 68 1.50 -5.08 -17.81
CA THR A 68 1.12 -5.40 -19.19
C THR A 68 2.35 -5.76 -20.01
N ASN A 69 2.21 -6.73 -20.91
CA ASN A 69 3.19 -7.05 -21.95
C ASN A 69 2.46 -7.47 -23.25
N GLU A 70 3.20 -7.91 -24.25
CA GLU A 70 2.63 -8.37 -25.54
C GLU A 70 1.69 -9.58 -25.43
N TYR A 71 1.76 -10.35 -24.34
CA TYR A 71 0.92 -11.54 -24.11
C TYR A 71 -0.34 -11.25 -23.28
N GLY A 72 -0.46 -10.04 -22.70
CA GLY A 72 -1.65 -9.63 -21.93
C GLY A 72 -1.35 -8.86 -20.66
N ASN A 73 -2.34 -8.87 -19.76
CA ASN A 73 -2.30 -8.14 -18.50
C ASN A 73 -2.24 -9.11 -17.31
N SER A 74 -1.54 -8.71 -16.25
CA SER A 74 -1.70 -9.36 -14.95
C SER A 74 -3.03 -8.97 -14.30
N ASP A 75 -3.42 -9.68 -13.24
CA ASP A 75 -4.41 -9.16 -12.30
C ASP A 75 -3.91 -7.85 -11.67
N PHE A 76 -4.86 -7.07 -11.14
CA PHE A 76 -4.52 -5.93 -10.31
C PHE A 76 -3.91 -6.39 -8.99
N THR A 77 -3.03 -5.57 -8.45
CA THR A 77 -2.57 -5.70 -7.06
C THR A 77 -3.70 -5.40 -6.09
N GLU A 78 -3.47 -5.69 -4.84
CA GLU A 78 -4.21 -5.10 -3.74
C GLU A 78 -4.24 -3.56 -3.81
N VAL A 79 -5.18 -2.95 -3.12
CA VAL A 79 -5.26 -1.49 -3.02
C VAL A 79 -4.34 -1.03 -1.89
N LEU A 80 -3.46 -0.07 -2.19
CA LEU A 80 -2.65 0.65 -1.21
C LEU A 80 -2.98 2.14 -1.27
N GLY A 81 -2.59 2.91 -0.25
CA GLY A 81 -2.94 4.32 -0.17
C GLY A 81 -1.80 5.22 0.26
N VAL A 82 -1.96 6.50 0.03
CA VAL A 82 -1.01 7.54 0.42
C VAL A 82 -1.72 8.88 0.59
N VAL A 83 -1.21 9.72 1.47
CA VAL A 83 -1.52 11.16 1.50
C VAL A 83 -0.26 11.93 1.20
N THR A 84 -0.24 12.67 0.09
CA THR A 84 0.91 13.52 -0.27
C THR A 84 0.87 14.83 0.50
N SER A 85 1.98 15.21 1.11
CA SER A 85 2.11 16.44 1.90
C SER A 85 3.57 16.88 1.95
N ALA A 86 3.81 18.14 2.30
CA ALA A 86 5.17 18.63 2.61
C ALA A 86 5.72 18.05 3.93
N ASN A 87 4.85 17.49 4.77
CA ASN A 87 5.23 16.85 6.03
C ASN A 87 5.65 15.39 5.82
N THR A 88 6.49 14.87 6.72
CA THR A 88 6.86 13.45 6.75
C THR A 88 5.73 12.64 7.37
N PRO A 89 5.27 11.54 6.76
CA PRO A 89 4.28 10.65 7.34
C PRO A 89 4.79 10.03 8.65
N LYS A 90 3.92 9.99 9.66
CA LYS A 90 4.18 9.29 10.93
C LYS A 90 3.51 7.94 10.99
N VAL A 91 2.55 7.69 10.10
CA VAL A 91 1.74 6.48 10.04
C VAL A 91 2.12 5.66 8.83
N LEU A 92 2.38 4.38 9.04
CA LEU A 92 2.43 3.37 7.99
C LEU A 92 1.18 2.49 8.11
N ILE A 93 0.45 2.33 7.02
CA ILE A 93 -0.60 1.32 6.93
C ILE A 93 -0.02 0.11 6.22
N VAL A 94 -0.02 -1.03 6.90
CA VAL A 94 0.41 -2.31 6.32
C VAL A 94 -0.82 -3.12 5.95
N ASN A 95 -0.99 -3.43 4.66
CA ASN A 95 -1.97 -4.40 4.23
C ASN A 95 -1.36 -5.80 4.39
N GLY A 96 -1.69 -6.45 5.51
CA GLY A 96 -1.21 -7.79 5.87
C GLY A 96 -2.26 -8.87 5.69
N PHE A 97 -3.29 -8.56 4.92
CA PHE A 97 -4.41 -9.47 4.66
C PHE A 97 -4.16 -10.27 3.37
N ASP A 98 -3.94 -11.58 3.50
CA ASP A 98 -3.54 -12.46 2.39
C ASP A 98 -4.67 -13.32 1.82
N ARG A 99 -5.83 -13.39 2.51
CA ARG A 99 -6.90 -14.31 2.14
C ARG A 99 -8.22 -13.61 1.90
N VAL A 100 -8.62 -13.54 0.64
CA VAL A 100 -9.99 -13.19 0.28
C VAL A 100 -10.85 -14.44 0.33
N SER A 101 -11.78 -14.50 1.28
CA SER A 101 -12.79 -15.55 1.36
C SER A 101 -14.13 -14.96 1.79
N GLY A 102 -15.19 -15.27 1.05
CA GLY A 102 -16.52 -14.73 1.32
C GLY A 102 -16.75 -13.34 0.71
N THR A 103 -17.88 -12.75 1.05
CA THR A 103 -18.32 -11.45 0.49
C THR A 103 -17.79 -10.24 1.26
N ASP A 104 -17.38 -10.45 2.51
CA ASP A 104 -17.00 -9.37 3.41
C ASP A 104 -15.49 -9.13 3.45
N ASN A 105 -14.71 -10.04 2.88
CA ASN A 105 -13.26 -9.91 2.73
C ASN A 105 -12.88 -9.33 1.38
N SER A 106 -12.10 -8.25 1.39
CA SER A 106 -11.56 -7.63 0.19
C SER A 106 -10.12 -7.18 0.39
N PHE A 107 -9.36 -7.06 -0.71
CA PHE A 107 -8.00 -6.51 -0.66
C PHE A 107 -7.96 -4.97 -0.58
N ASP A 108 -9.02 -4.33 -0.13
CA ASP A 108 -9.13 -2.87 -0.14
C ASP A 108 -9.61 -2.23 1.18
N TYR A 109 -9.52 -2.94 2.30
CA TYR A 109 -9.81 -2.39 3.64
C TYR A 109 -9.02 -1.11 3.95
N ILE A 110 -7.87 -0.95 3.33
CA ILE A 110 -7.02 0.23 3.49
C ILE A 110 -7.75 1.54 3.18
N ARG A 111 -8.78 1.53 2.34
CA ARG A 111 -9.58 2.73 2.06
C ARG A 111 -10.30 3.24 3.30
N GLN A 112 -10.85 2.34 4.11
CA GLN A 112 -11.55 2.67 5.34
C GLN A 112 -10.56 3.15 6.41
N HIS A 113 -9.45 2.42 6.59
CA HIS A 113 -8.38 2.76 7.53
C HIS A 113 -7.74 4.10 7.17
N GLY A 114 -7.34 4.29 5.91
CA GLY A 114 -6.69 5.50 5.44
C GLY A 114 -7.56 6.75 5.60
N VAL A 115 -8.87 6.64 5.32
CA VAL A 115 -9.80 7.75 5.55
C VAL A 115 -9.94 8.06 7.03
N ALA A 116 -10.04 7.05 7.89
CA ALA A 116 -10.14 7.26 9.34
C ALA A 116 -8.87 7.94 9.89
N ILE A 117 -7.68 7.49 9.47
CA ILE A 117 -6.39 8.05 9.85
C ILE A 117 -6.27 9.51 9.36
N HIS A 118 -6.65 9.76 8.11
CA HIS A 118 -6.63 11.10 7.53
C HIS A 118 -7.58 12.05 8.26
N ASN A 119 -8.81 11.61 8.56
CA ASN A 119 -9.78 12.39 9.33
C ASN A 119 -9.31 12.67 10.78
N ALA A 120 -8.42 11.85 11.32
CA ALA A 120 -7.75 12.10 12.60
C ALA A 120 -6.59 13.11 12.49
N GLY A 121 -6.33 13.67 11.30
CA GLY A 121 -5.30 14.67 11.06
C GLY A 121 -3.90 14.11 10.75
N TYR A 122 -3.79 12.82 10.40
CA TYR A 122 -2.53 12.19 10.04
C TYR A 122 -2.42 12.00 8.52
N ILE A 123 -1.20 12.15 8.03
CA ILE A 123 -0.78 11.68 6.71
C ILE A 123 -0.15 10.30 6.86
N PHE A 124 -0.24 9.47 5.82
CA PHE A 124 0.24 8.10 5.87
C PHE A 124 0.87 7.66 4.55
N ASP A 125 1.79 6.73 4.66
CA ASP A 125 2.28 5.85 3.60
C ASP A 125 1.64 4.46 3.76
N SER A 126 1.80 3.60 2.78
CA SER A 126 1.33 2.23 2.88
C SER A 126 2.25 1.22 2.19
N ALA A 127 2.18 -0.01 2.65
CA ALA A 127 2.90 -1.14 2.08
C ALA A 127 2.09 -2.43 2.26
N ASN A 128 2.37 -3.44 1.44
CA ASN A 128 1.93 -4.78 1.76
C ASN A 128 2.93 -5.46 2.73
N ASN A 129 2.49 -6.53 3.38
CA ASN A 129 3.32 -7.25 4.35
C ASN A 129 4.59 -7.82 3.75
N GLU A 130 4.56 -8.28 2.49
CA GLU A 130 5.75 -8.79 1.80
C GLU A 130 6.84 -7.71 1.65
N SER A 131 6.46 -6.45 1.45
CA SER A 131 7.43 -5.34 1.42
C SER A 131 8.12 -5.15 2.78
N ILE A 132 7.40 -5.39 3.88
CA ILE A 132 7.96 -5.34 5.23
C ILE A 132 8.87 -6.54 5.48
N ILE A 133 8.42 -7.76 5.15
CA ILE A 133 9.19 -9.00 5.29
C ILE A 133 10.49 -8.92 4.48
N ASN A 134 10.42 -8.39 3.26
CA ASN A 134 11.56 -8.25 2.35
C ASN A 134 12.41 -6.98 2.63
N GLN A 135 12.17 -6.28 3.73
CA GLN A 135 12.95 -5.12 4.20
C GLN A 135 13.00 -3.94 3.20
N ARG A 136 12.02 -3.83 2.32
CA ARG A 136 11.89 -2.69 1.40
C ARG A 136 11.32 -1.46 2.11
N VAL A 137 10.44 -1.68 3.08
CA VAL A 137 9.92 -0.69 4.00
C VAL A 137 10.23 -1.13 5.42
N LYS A 138 10.69 -0.22 6.26
CA LYS A 138 11.03 -0.51 7.65
C LYS A 138 9.97 0.09 8.57
N LEU A 139 9.44 -0.70 9.49
CA LEU A 139 8.47 -0.23 10.47
C LEU A 139 9.04 0.91 11.32
N ASN A 140 10.32 0.84 11.66
CA ASN A 140 11.01 1.82 12.53
C ASN A 140 11.20 3.20 11.90
N ASP A 141 10.89 3.37 10.60
CA ASP A 141 10.88 4.69 9.97
C ASP A 141 9.59 5.48 10.30
N TYR A 142 8.63 4.83 10.97
CA TYR A 142 7.33 5.39 11.34
C TYR A 142 7.11 5.32 12.86
N SER A 143 6.29 6.24 13.39
CA SER A 143 5.93 6.27 14.81
C SER A 143 4.67 5.45 15.11
N ILE A 144 3.85 5.19 14.12
CA ILE A 144 2.58 4.47 14.23
C ILE A 144 2.50 3.47 13.07
N VAL A 145 2.11 2.25 13.38
CA VAL A 145 1.85 1.20 12.39
C VAL A 145 0.42 0.71 12.57
N ASP A 146 -0.37 0.84 11.53
CA ASP A 146 -1.70 0.24 11.40
C ASP A 146 -1.57 -1.01 10.52
N TRP A 147 -1.63 -2.19 11.13
CA TRP A 147 -1.48 -3.46 10.42
C TRP A 147 -2.83 -4.11 10.22
N ILE A 148 -3.32 -4.11 8.99
CA ILE A 148 -4.62 -4.67 8.62
C ILE A 148 -4.48 -6.17 8.44
N LEU A 149 -5.27 -6.93 9.19
CA LEU A 149 -5.31 -8.40 9.13
C LEU A 149 -6.61 -8.94 8.52
N GLY A 150 -7.58 -8.04 8.26
CA GLY A 150 -8.90 -8.43 7.78
C GLY A 150 -9.57 -9.44 8.70
N GLU A 151 -10.31 -10.38 8.13
CA GLU A 151 -10.96 -11.48 8.87
C GLU A 151 -10.08 -12.74 8.93
N GLU A 152 -8.78 -12.59 9.07
CA GLU A 152 -7.89 -13.73 9.24
C GLU A 152 -8.08 -14.40 10.62
N GLY A 153 -8.81 -15.47 10.65
CA GLY A 153 -9.29 -16.12 11.87
C GLY A 153 -8.52 -17.36 12.32
N SER A 154 -7.29 -17.64 11.87
CA SER A 154 -6.56 -18.79 12.39
C SER A 154 -5.48 -18.37 13.39
N ALA A 155 -5.62 -18.85 14.63
CA ALA A 155 -4.74 -18.50 15.76
C ALA A 155 -3.23 -18.79 15.54
N THR A 156 -2.86 -19.50 14.48
CA THR A 156 -1.48 -19.92 14.22
C THR A 156 -0.83 -19.26 13.03
N SER A 157 -1.53 -18.43 12.28
CA SER A 157 -1.01 -17.85 11.04
C SER A 157 -1.47 -16.42 10.72
N THR A 158 -2.08 -15.72 11.69
CA THR A 158 -2.45 -14.31 11.55
C THR A 158 -1.20 -13.44 11.36
N PHE A 159 -0.13 -13.74 12.07
CA PHE A 159 1.22 -13.20 11.84
C PHE A 159 2.18 -14.36 11.63
N THR A 160 2.92 -14.32 10.55
CA THR A 160 4.04 -15.25 10.34
C THR A 160 5.14 -15.03 11.39
N VAL A 161 6.05 -15.97 11.52
CA VAL A 161 7.19 -15.85 12.46
C VAL A 161 8.08 -14.66 12.12
N GLU A 162 8.22 -14.36 10.85
CA GLU A 162 8.97 -13.22 10.32
C GLU A 162 8.32 -11.90 10.71
N GLU A 163 7.02 -11.78 10.49
CA GLU A 163 6.23 -10.59 10.85
C GLU A 163 6.23 -10.36 12.36
N GLN A 164 6.06 -11.41 13.16
CA GLN A 164 6.14 -11.32 14.63
C GLN A 164 7.47 -10.72 15.09
N LYS A 165 8.61 -11.12 14.50
CA LYS A 165 9.91 -10.57 14.83
C LYS A 165 10.03 -9.09 14.47
N LEU A 166 9.48 -8.69 13.32
CA LEU A 166 9.51 -7.30 12.87
C LEU A 166 8.66 -6.40 13.77
N VAL A 167 7.45 -6.84 14.11
CA VAL A 167 6.57 -6.13 15.04
C VAL A 167 7.19 -6.06 16.44
N GLN A 168 7.79 -7.14 16.95
CA GLN A 168 8.50 -7.13 18.24
C GLN A 168 9.66 -6.14 18.24
N ASN A 169 10.42 -6.05 17.14
CA ASN A 169 11.51 -5.10 17.04
C ASN A 169 11.01 -3.65 17.02
N PHE A 170 9.94 -3.38 16.29
CA PHE A 170 9.28 -2.08 16.28
C PHE A 170 8.86 -1.66 17.70
N LEU A 171 8.13 -2.52 18.41
CA LEU A 171 7.64 -2.24 19.77
C LEU A 171 8.76 -2.08 20.82
N LYS A 172 9.94 -2.66 20.61
CA LYS A 172 11.11 -2.50 21.51
C LYS A 172 11.87 -1.20 21.29
N ASN A 173 11.69 -0.56 20.15
CA ASN A 173 12.39 0.66 19.76
C ASN A 173 11.51 1.91 19.86
N ASP A 174 10.56 1.91 20.80
CA ASP A 174 9.64 3.02 21.10
C ASP A 174 8.72 3.39 19.92
N GLY A 175 8.34 2.38 19.11
CA GLY A 175 7.28 2.48 18.10
C GLY A 175 5.92 2.54 18.76
#